data_f986d275eaa68ad945d9bfacb27574b7
#
_entry.id   f986d275eaa68ad945d9bfacb27574b7
#
_cell.length_a   1.000
_cell.length_b   1.000
_cell.length_c   1.000
_cell.angle_alpha   90.00
_cell.angle_beta   90.00
_cell.angle_gamma   90.00
#
_symmetry.space_group_name_H-M   'P 1'
#
loop_
_entity.id
_entity.type
_entity.pdbx_description
1 polymer ?
#
loop_
_entity_poly.entity_id
_entity_poly.type
_entity_poly.pdbx_seq_one_letter_code
_entity_poly.pdbx_strand_id
1 'polypeptide(L)'
;MYLNIFDFPQNDYLYLLSMAGDDIYINNGTIPKKALINNLPVNRQADIRTISTTTEIKRGDLINWDNEYWLIISEIGHKRYSYYKAIIQKCNYNIKFNFSGTIKQFPCIADSKIFDIETNQYLSIPAGKIVVTMQSNENSENITIGQRFIKMKNAWKVTGIDRTKNGLLMLYCDLDTITASDDVVNEVANAGDYVYTLEITSGDSANIQEGNTLQLTTVVKLNGNIVTDKTVTFSCDNPSIASVDENGLVTAISAGECMITAYLADNPQVYDIITIVVTALPQHNYAVTISGSTSIVKTKTATYTATFTDNGLPITEESFFYITADDGVSTTTLATIQSQDPIANTCVVKAGSTLGYVKLWVKNTAGTIISEPFRIQIKNIF
;
A
#
# COMPACT_ATOMS: atom_id res chain seq x y z
N MET A 1 33.00 51.40 5.61
CA MET A 1 31.71 50.71 5.89
C MET A 1 30.63 51.65 5.33
N TYR A 2 30.11 51.39 4.13
CA TYR A 2 29.05 52.21 3.57
C TYR A 2 27.74 51.79 4.20
N LEU A 3 27.17 52.62 5.07
CA LEU A 3 25.80 52.45 5.56
C LEU A 3 24.84 52.72 4.39
N ASN A 4 24.20 51.65 3.91
CA ASN A 4 23.13 51.82 2.93
C ASN A 4 21.91 52.35 3.71
N ILE A 5 21.64 53.63 3.62
CA ILE A 5 20.52 54.32 4.29
C ILE A 5 19.12 53.83 3.81
N PHE A 6 19.07 52.89 2.85
CA PHE A 6 17.90 52.22 2.33
C PHE A 6 17.76 50.78 2.87
N ASP A 7 18.70 50.30 3.70
CA ASP A 7 18.54 49.05 4.42
C ASP A 7 17.61 49.29 5.61
N PHE A 8 16.32 49.18 5.39
CA PHE A 8 15.34 49.16 6.46
C PHE A 8 15.58 47.94 7.34
N PRO A 9 15.50 48.07 8.67
CA PRO A 9 15.83 46.96 9.57
C PRO A 9 14.86 45.80 9.36
N GLN A 10 15.40 44.75 8.76
CA GLN A 10 14.75 43.43 8.59
C GLN A 10 14.17 42.89 9.92
N ASN A 11 14.78 43.33 11.03
CA ASN A 11 14.46 42.90 12.38
C ASN A 11 13.03 43.22 12.80
N ASP A 12 12.49 44.41 12.42
CA ASP A 12 11.14 44.80 12.81
C ASP A 12 10.08 43.94 12.12
N TYR A 13 10.26 43.61 10.84
CA TYR A 13 9.34 42.73 10.11
C TYR A 13 9.41 41.30 10.64
N LEU A 14 10.61 40.76 10.87
CA LEU A 14 10.81 39.43 11.42
C LEU A 14 10.22 39.33 12.84
N TYR A 15 10.38 40.37 13.64
CA TYR A 15 9.74 40.44 14.96
C TYR A 15 8.22 40.39 14.86
N LEU A 16 7.61 41.21 14.01
CA LEU A 16 6.16 41.21 13.81
C LEU A 16 5.68 39.84 13.27
N LEU A 17 6.41 39.23 12.34
CA LEU A 17 6.10 37.93 11.80
C LEU A 17 6.16 36.83 12.87
N SER A 18 7.12 36.95 13.81
CA SER A 18 7.22 35.99 14.92
C SER A 18 6.10 36.12 15.95
N MET A 19 5.62 37.34 16.18
CA MET A 19 4.62 37.65 17.21
C MET A 19 3.18 37.51 16.72
N ALA A 20 2.91 37.86 15.45
CA ALA A 20 1.58 37.97 14.89
C ALA A 20 1.43 37.26 13.53
N GLY A 21 2.40 36.46 13.13
CA GLY A 21 2.34 35.71 11.87
C GLY A 21 1.52 34.44 12.00
N ASP A 22 0.59 34.25 11.08
CA ASP A 22 -0.20 33.03 10.96
C ASP A 22 0.59 31.93 10.23
N ASP A 23 0.23 30.67 10.49
CA ASP A 23 0.74 29.54 9.73
C ASP A 23 -0.09 29.38 8.46
N ILE A 24 0.61 29.34 7.33
CA ILE A 24 0.04 29.13 6.01
C ILE A 24 0.71 27.95 5.33
N TYR A 25 -0.03 27.30 4.44
CA TYR A 25 0.50 26.25 3.54
C TYR A 25 0.39 26.73 2.08
N ILE A 26 1.45 26.56 1.32
CA ILE A 26 1.53 27.05 -0.07
C ILE A 26 1.43 25.83 -1.01
N ASN A 27 0.53 25.90 -2.00
CA ASN A 27 0.38 24.89 -3.06
C ASN A 27 0.22 23.46 -2.51
N ASN A 28 -0.60 23.28 -1.47
CA ASN A 28 -0.82 22.01 -0.76
C ASN A 28 0.46 21.40 -0.12
N GLY A 29 1.50 22.21 0.08
CA GLY A 29 2.68 21.77 0.82
C GLY A 29 2.35 21.42 2.27
N THR A 30 3.11 20.50 2.87
CA THR A 30 2.91 20.02 4.24
C THR A 30 3.67 20.83 5.30
N ILE A 31 4.62 21.67 4.88
CA ILE A 31 5.47 22.45 5.78
C ILE A 31 4.86 23.85 5.95
N PRO A 32 4.44 24.22 7.18
CA PRO A 32 3.89 25.56 7.43
C PRO A 32 4.92 26.66 7.20
N LYS A 33 4.46 27.79 6.71
CA LYS A 33 5.23 29.03 6.53
C LYS A 33 4.54 30.17 7.30
N LYS A 34 5.30 31.09 7.86
CA LYS A 34 4.76 32.26 8.54
C LYS A 34 4.43 33.39 7.57
N ALA A 35 3.25 33.97 7.73
CA ALA A 35 2.80 35.11 6.97
C ALA A 35 1.98 36.08 7.84
N LEU A 36 2.06 37.37 7.53
CA LEU A 36 1.14 38.37 8.06
C LEU A 36 0.03 38.59 7.04
N ILE A 37 -1.23 38.38 7.49
CA ILE A 37 -2.42 38.57 6.66
C ILE A 37 -3.22 39.74 7.21
N ASN A 38 -3.45 40.75 6.37
CA ASN A 38 -4.10 41.99 6.78
C ASN A 38 -5.27 42.35 5.84
N ASN A 39 -6.22 43.09 6.36
CA ASN A 39 -7.31 43.66 5.56
C ASN A 39 -6.77 44.66 4.54
N LEU A 40 -7.39 44.74 3.37
CA LEU A 40 -7.10 45.81 2.42
C LEU A 40 -7.72 47.14 2.94
N PRO A 41 -6.95 48.25 2.99
CA PRO A 41 -7.43 49.50 3.59
C PRO A 41 -8.61 50.16 2.85
N VAL A 42 -8.77 49.87 1.57
CA VAL A 42 -9.67 50.61 0.66
C VAL A 42 -10.96 49.87 0.34
N ASN A 43 -10.99 48.52 0.51
CA ASN A 43 -12.16 47.72 0.15
C ASN A 43 -12.75 47.03 1.37
N ARG A 44 -14.06 47.32 1.64
CA ARG A 44 -14.85 46.63 2.66
C ARG A 44 -15.18 45.16 2.31
N GLN A 45 -14.44 44.55 1.38
CA GLN A 45 -14.65 43.17 0.98
C GLN A 45 -13.85 42.25 1.90
N ALA A 46 -14.56 41.46 2.66
CA ALA A 46 -13.96 40.47 3.56
C ALA A 46 -13.14 39.40 2.84
N ASP A 47 -13.40 39.21 1.54
CA ASP A 47 -12.82 38.13 0.72
C ASP A 47 -11.51 38.51 0.05
N ILE A 48 -11.02 39.74 0.24
CA ILE A 48 -9.73 40.20 -0.33
C ILE A 48 -8.84 40.70 0.82
N ARG A 49 -7.60 40.20 0.84
CA ARG A 49 -6.60 40.55 1.88
C ARG A 49 -5.22 40.78 1.27
N THR A 50 -4.33 41.33 2.05
CA THR A 50 -2.91 41.37 1.73
C THR A 50 -2.16 40.30 2.52
N ILE A 51 -1.26 39.61 1.87
CA ILE A 51 -0.32 38.68 2.48
C ILE A 51 1.09 39.25 2.39
N SER A 52 1.88 39.10 3.45
CA SER A 52 3.32 39.31 3.41
C SER A 52 4.06 38.19 4.14
N THR A 53 5.15 37.70 3.55
CA THR A 53 5.92 36.56 4.05
C THR A 53 7.37 36.65 3.60
N THR A 54 8.29 36.01 4.32
CA THR A 54 9.68 35.85 3.90
C THR A 54 9.88 34.72 2.88
N THR A 55 8.89 33.83 2.76
CA THR A 55 8.91 32.76 1.78
C THR A 55 8.57 33.31 0.40
N GLU A 56 9.29 32.85 -0.64
CA GLU A 56 8.96 33.20 -2.02
C GLU A 56 7.54 32.74 -2.36
N ILE A 57 6.75 33.65 -2.88
CA ILE A 57 5.39 33.43 -3.38
C ILE A 57 5.26 34.00 -4.77
N LYS A 58 4.35 33.47 -5.58
CA LYS A 58 4.09 33.90 -6.95
C LYS A 58 2.61 34.14 -7.18
N ARG A 59 2.26 34.98 -8.17
CA ARG A 59 0.87 35.06 -8.62
C ARG A 59 0.36 33.69 -9.04
N GLY A 60 -0.83 33.33 -8.60
CA GLY A 60 -1.42 32.02 -8.83
C GLY A 60 -1.12 31.00 -7.75
N ASP A 61 -0.22 31.27 -6.79
CA ASP A 61 -0.04 30.37 -5.67
C ASP A 61 -1.31 30.27 -4.83
N LEU A 62 -1.64 29.04 -4.45
CA LEU A 62 -2.77 28.71 -3.60
C LEU A 62 -2.31 28.67 -2.14
N ILE A 63 -2.89 29.50 -1.30
CA ILE A 63 -2.59 29.61 0.13
C ILE A 63 -3.70 28.91 0.90
N ASN A 64 -3.35 27.92 1.71
CA ASN A 64 -4.27 27.38 2.71
C ASN A 64 -3.97 28.09 4.03
N TRP A 65 -4.96 28.83 4.54
CA TRP A 65 -4.92 29.58 5.79
C TRP A 65 -6.24 29.35 6.54
N ASP A 66 -6.16 28.90 7.77
CA ASP A 66 -7.32 28.59 8.63
C ASP A 66 -8.32 27.61 7.98
N ASN A 67 -7.77 26.58 7.31
CA ASN A 67 -8.54 25.59 6.52
C ASN A 67 -9.33 26.17 5.34
N GLU A 68 -9.02 27.38 4.92
CA GLU A 68 -9.63 28.03 3.77
C GLU A 68 -8.58 28.25 2.68
N TYR A 69 -9.00 28.13 1.42
CA TYR A 69 -8.15 28.39 0.28
C TYR A 69 -8.24 29.84 -0.17
N TRP A 70 -7.06 30.42 -0.39
CA TRP A 70 -6.89 31.80 -0.88
C TRP A 70 -5.95 31.78 -2.10
N LEU A 71 -6.30 32.48 -3.15
CA LEU A 71 -5.53 32.55 -4.38
C LEU A 71 -4.78 33.88 -4.45
N ILE A 72 -3.49 33.87 -4.76
CA ILE A 72 -2.71 35.09 -5.03
C ILE A 72 -3.09 35.61 -6.39
N ILE A 73 -3.75 36.78 -6.42
CA ILE A 73 -4.32 37.37 -7.64
C ILE A 73 -3.52 38.53 -8.21
N SER A 74 -2.63 39.15 -7.42
CA SER A 74 -1.77 40.26 -7.87
C SER A 74 -0.37 39.82 -8.24
N GLU A 75 0.35 40.68 -8.97
CA GLU A 75 1.80 40.61 -9.02
C GLU A 75 2.40 40.77 -7.63
N ILE A 76 3.62 40.25 -7.48
CA ILE A 76 4.32 40.29 -6.20
C ILE A 76 5.04 41.64 -6.05
N GLY A 77 4.59 42.41 -5.07
CA GLY A 77 5.28 43.67 -4.70
C GLY A 77 6.48 43.34 -3.81
N HIS A 78 7.67 43.40 -4.39
CA HIS A 78 8.92 43.27 -3.62
C HIS A 78 10.03 44.16 -4.21
N LYS A 79 11.20 44.09 -3.69
CA LYS A 79 12.47 44.68 -4.09
C LYS A 79 12.97 45.87 -3.29
N ARG A 80 12.17 46.44 -2.39
CA ARG A 80 12.67 47.38 -1.39
C ARG A 80 12.81 46.77 0.00
N TYR A 81 12.17 45.58 0.22
CA TYR A 81 12.06 44.93 1.54
C TYR A 81 12.43 43.45 1.42
N SER A 82 12.85 42.88 2.50
CA SER A 82 13.26 41.48 2.58
C SER A 82 12.08 40.49 2.64
N TYR A 83 10.89 40.90 2.23
CA TYR A 83 9.70 40.08 2.21
C TYR A 83 8.88 40.27 0.95
N TYR A 84 8.13 39.26 0.60
CA TYR A 84 7.21 39.26 -0.54
C TYR A 84 5.85 39.74 -0.05
N LYS A 85 5.19 40.57 -0.85
CA LYS A 85 3.86 41.09 -0.57
C LYS A 85 2.95 40.93 -1.76
N ALA A 86 1.72 40.42 -1.53
CA ALA A 86 0.72 40.20 -2.56
C ALA A 86 -0.70 40.46 -2.07
N ILE A 87 -1.65 40.52 -3.01
CA ILE A 87 -3.09 40.48 -2.72
C ILE A 87 -3.57 39.05 -2.93
N ILE A 88 -4.31 38.56 -1.93
CA ILE A 88 -4.97 37.25 -1.95
C ILE A 88 -6.48 37.44 -1.94
N GLN A 89 -7.19 36.56 -2.65
CA GLN A 89 -8.64 36.51 -2.63
C GLN A 89 -9.08 35.11 -2.22
N LYS A 90 -10.11 35.06 -1.34
CA LYS A 90 -10.68 33.81 -0.88
C LYS A 90 -11.31 33.03 -2.02
N CYS A 91 -11.00 31.74 -2.13
CA CYS A 91 -11.71 30.83 -3.02
C CYS A 91 -13.10 30.57 -2.46
N ASN A 92 -14.13 30.98 -3.19
CA ASN A 92 -15.53 30.84 -2.77
C ASN A 92 -16.13 29.48 -3.15
N TYR A 93 -15.51 28.76 -4.08
CA TYR A 93 -15.94 27.44 -4.52
C TYR A 93 -14.76 26.48 -4.74
N ASN A 94 -15.12 25.19 -4.76
CA ASN A 94 -14.26 24.12 -5.18
C ASN A 94 -15.01 23.38 -6.29
N ILE A 95 -14.49 23.43 -7.52
CA ILE A 95 -15.13 22.82 -8.69
C ILE A 95 -14.44 21.53 -9.08
N LYS A 96 -15.22 20.63 -9.69
CA LYS A 96 -14.72 19.33 -10.14
C LYS A 96 -14.80 19.24 -11.64
N PHE A 97 -13.69 18.85 -12.29
CA PHE A 97 -13.67 18.46 -13.70
C PHE A 97 -13.46 16.95 -13.81
N ASN A 98 -14.18 16.36 -14.74
CA ASN A 98 -14.03 14.95 -15.08
C ASN A 98 -13.11 14.83 -16.32
N PHE A 99 -11.93 14.27 -16.11
CA PHE A 99 -10.95 13.99 -17.17
C PHE A 99 -11.02 12.50 -17.51
N SER A 100 -11.94 12.13 -18.39
CA SER A 100 -12.14 10.73 -18.82
C SER A 100 -12.28 9.75 -17.65
N GLY A 101 -13.11 10.12 -16.65
CA GLY A 101 -13.36 9.30 -15.46
C GLY A 101 -12.45 9.63 -14.26
N THR A 102 -11.35 10.34 -14.47
CA THR A 102 -10.53 10.86 -13.37
C THR A 102 -11.03 12.21 -12.92
N ILE A 103 -11.51 12.32 -11.70
CA ILE A 103 -12.08 13.56 -11.16
C ILE A 103 -10.97 14.36 -10.47
N LYS A 104 -10.73 15.58 -10.96
CA LYS A 104 -9.83 16.55 -10.32
C LYS A 104 -10.62 17.70 -9.74
N GLN A 105 -10.16 18.19 -8.59
CA GLN A 105 -10.85 19.21 -7.81
C GLN A 105 -9.97 20.47 -7.73
N PHE A 106 -10.59 21.65 -7.92
CA PHE A 106 -9.88 22.93 -8.04
C PHE A 106 -10.54 23.99 -7.14
N PRO A 107 -9.87 24.44 -6.06
CA PRO A 107 -10.28 25.65 -5.37
C PRO A 107 -10.23 26.83 -6.32
N CYS A 108 -11.28 27.63 -6.38
CA CYS A 108 -11.40 28.70 -7.36
C CYS A 108 -12.25 29.87 -6.84
N ILE A 109 -12.15 30.98 -7.53
CA ILE A 109 -13.01 32.14 -7.40
C ILE A 109 -13.96 32.12 -8.59
N ALA A 110 -15.26 31.87 -8.33
CA ALA A 110 -16.28 31.92 -9.37
C ALA A 110 -17.21 33.12 -9.13
N ASP A 111 -17.27 34.02 -10.09
CA ASP A 111 -17.95 35.30 -9.95
C ASP A 111 -18.73 35.66 -11.23
N SER A 112 -19.86 36.33 -11.06
CA SER A 112 -20.61 36.98 -12.14
C SER A 112 -20.15 38.44 -12.40
N LYS A 113 -19.17 38.89 -11.63
CA LYS A 113 -18.52 40.20 -11.78
C LYS A 113 -17.02 40.02 -11.55
N ILE A 114 -16.20 40.46 -12.48
CA ILE A 114 -14.76 40.45 -12.33
C ILE A 114 -14.33 41.78 -11.70
N PHE A 115 -13.57 41.72 -10.60
CA PHE A 115 -12.87 42.87 -10.07
C PHE A 115 -11.51 42.99 -10.74
N ASP A 116 -11.33 44.03 -11.54
CA ASP A 116 -10.04 44.32 -12.11
C ASP A 116 -9.20 45.16 -11.13
N ILE A 117 -8.17 44.58 -10.60
CA ILE A 117 -7.27 45.18 -9.60
C ILE A 117 -6.45 46.33 -10.24
N GLU A 118 -6.14 46.25 -11.51
CA GLU A 118 -5.32 47.25 -12.20
C GLU A 118 -6.12 48.54 -12.43
N THR A 119 -7.39 48.41 -12.76
CA THR A 119 -8.30 49.55 -13.00
C THR A 119 -9.15 49.92 -11.80
N ASN A 120 -9.18 49.08 -10.76
CA ASN A 120 -10.01 49.24 -9.58
C ASN A 120 -11.52 49.31 -9.91
N GLN A 121 -11.98 48.60 -10.95
CA GLN A 121 -13.35 48.62 -11.46
C GLN A 121 -13.94 47.20 -11.49
N TYR A 122 -15.28 47.14 -11.39
CA TYR A 122 -16.05 45.91 -11.60
C TYR A 122 -16.53 45.85 -13.05
N LEU A 123 -16.23 44.75 -13.70
CA LEU A 123 -16.80 44.38 -15.01
C LEU A 123 -18.00 43.45 -14.78
N SER A 124 -19.19 43.91 -15.20
CA SER A 124 -20.41 43.10 -15.16
C SER A 124 -20.43 42.09 -16.30
N ILE A 125 -20.71 40.84 -15.99
CA ILE A 125 -20.85 39.76 -16.96
C ILE A 125 -22.35 39.57 -17.27
N PRO A 126 -22.76 39.25 -18.51
CA PRO A 126 -24.15 38.96 -18.86
C PRO A 126 -24.76 37.85 -17.99
N ALA A 127 -26.07 37.88 -17.79
CA ALA A 127 -26.81 36.84 -17.06
C ALA A 127 -26.56 35.45 -17.72
N GLY A 128 -26.42 34.44 -16.87
CA GLY A 128 -26.12 33.07 -17.34
C GLY A 128 -24.67 32.82 -17.69
N LYS A 129 -23.75 33.74 -17.34
CA LYS A 129 -22.32 33.61 -17.51
C LYS A 129 -21.59 33.83 -16.19
N ILE A 130 -20.48 33.11 -16.02
CA ILE A 130 -19.56 33.28 -14.88
C ILE A 130 -18.13 33.26 -15.39
N VAL A 131 -17.24 33.86 -14.60
CA VAL A 131 -15.80 33.69 -14.76
C VAL A 131 -15.26 32.91 -13.55
N VAL A 132 -14.50 31.88 -13.83
CA VAL A 132 -13.84 31.06 -12.80
C VAL A 132 -12.34 31.33 -12.88
N THR A 133 -11.76 31.85 -11.79
CA THR A 133 -10.33 32.08 -11.68
C THR A 133 -9.73 31.05 -10.73
N MET A 134 -8.69 30.36 -11.17
CA MET A 134 -8.00 29.33 -10.39
C MET A 134 -6.50 29.38 -10.61
N GLN A 135 -5.76 28.59 -9.86
CA GLN A 135 -4.34 28.38 -10.06
C GLN A 135 -4.09 27.71 -11.43
N SER A 136 -3.11 28.23 -12.19
CA SER A 136 -2.54 27.54 -13.35
C SER A 136 -1.48 26.57 -12.86
N ASN A 137 -1.76 25.27 -13.01
CA ASN A 137 -0.88 24.17 -12.64
C ASN A 137 -1.07 23.00 -13.63
N GLU A 138 -0.24 21.96 -13.50
CA GLU A 138 -0.25 20.81 -14.40
C GLU A 138 -1.65 20.19 -14.60
N ASN A 139 -2.48 20.14 -13.58
CA ASN A 139 -3.84 19.59 -13.68
C ASN A 139 -4.81 20.57 -14.37
N SER A 140 -4.79 21.85 -14.00
CA SER A 140 -5.70 22.87 -14.57
C SER A 140 -5.36 23.23 -16.01
N GLU A 141 -4.11 23.08 -16.44
CA GLU A 141 -3.68 23.27 -17.82
C GLU A 141 -4.35 22.31 -18.82
N ASN A 142 -4.81 21.13 -18.31
CA ASN A 142 -5.55 20.15 -19.11
C ASN A 142 -7.02 20.50 -19.34
N ILE A 143 -7.52 21.59 -18.74
CA ILE A 143 -8.89 22.05 -18.96
C ILE A 143 -8.99 22.61 -20.37
N THR A 144 -10.00 22.16 -21.13
CA THR A 144 -10.25 22.56 -22.52
C THR A 144 -11.61 23.23 -22.71
N ILE A 145 -11.73 24.01 -23.78
CA ILE A 145 -13.03 24.58 -24.19
C ILE A 145 -14.01 23.45 -24.50
N GLY A 146 -15.23 23.59 -24.01
CA GLY A 146 -16.27 22.57 -24.12
C GLY A 146 -16.42 21.68 -22.91
N GLN A 147 -15.41 21.58 -22.04
CA GLN A 147 -15.54 20.86 -20.78
C GLN A 147 -16.61 21.48 -19.88
N ARG A 148 -17.22 20.60 -19.07
CA ARG A 148 -18.35 20.94 -18.20
C ARG A 148 -18.01 20.68 -16.74
N PHE A 149 -18.66 21.40 -15.85
CA PHE A 149 -18.67 21.13 -14.41
C PHE A 149 -20.04 21.46 -13.82
N ILE A 150 -20.34 20.84 -12.68
CA ILE A 150 -21.57 21.11 -11.92
C ILE A 150 -21.22 21.97 -10.72
N LYS A 151 -21.88 23.10 -10.56
CA LYS A 151 -21.80 23.94 -9.36
C LYS A 151 -23.00 24.84 -9.22
N MET A 152 -23.35 25.23 -7.97
CA MET A 152 -24.49 26.08 -7.70
C MET A 152 -25.82 25.50 -8.24
N LYS A 153 -25.96 24.16 -8.24
CA LYS A 153 -27.10 23.40 -8.79
C LYS A 153 -27.30 23.57 -10.32
N ASN A 154 -26.30 24.05 -11.03
CA ASN A 154 -26.32 24.22 -12.48
C ASN A 154 -25.14 23.51 -13.13
N ALA A 155 -25.29 23.17 -14.40
CA ALA A 155 -24.19 22.78 -15.26
C ALA A 155 -23.60 24.04 -15.92
N TRP A 156 -22.28 24.08 -16.01
CA TRP A 156 -21.52 25.15 -16.62
C TRP A 156 -20.60 24.57 -17.67
N LYS A 157 -20.48 25.24 -18.81
CA LYS A 157 -19.62 24.85 -19.93
C LYS A 157 -18.54 25.89 -20.16
N VAL A 158 -17.29 25.50 -20.23
CA VAL A 158 -16.17 26.36 -20.57
C VAL A 158 -16.28 26.80 -22.03
N THR A 159 -16.39 28.08 -22.26
CA THR A 159 -16.49 28.70 -23.59
C THR A 159 -15.27 29.50 -23.99
N GLY A 160 -14.42 29.86 -23.03
CA GLY A 160 -13.17 30.56 -23.25
C GLY A 160 -12.17 30.34 -22.13
N ILE A 161 -10.91 30.42 -22.45
CA ILE A 161 -9.79 30.25 -21.51
C ILE A 161 -8.80 31.40 -21.70
N ASP A 162 -8.50 32.12 -20.62
CA ASP A 162 -7.54 33.20 -20.61
C ASP A 162 -6.34 32.83 -19.71
N ARG A 163 -5.14 32.91 -20.27
CA ARG A 163 -3.84 32.66 -19.62
C ARG A 163 -2.93 33.88 -19.63
N THR A 164 -3.47 35.07 -19.88
CA THR A 164 -2.67 36.31 -19.98
C THR A 164 -2.02 36.68 -18.66
N LYS A 165 -2.61 36.31 -17.54
CA LYS A 165 -2.06 36.51 -16.19
C LYS A 165 -1.28 35.28 -15.75
N ASN A 166 0.03 35.32 -15.89
CA ASN A 166 0.91 34.21 -15.53
C ASN A 166 0.59 33.67 -14.09
N GLY A 167 0.47 32.35 -13.94
CA GLY A 167 0.11 31.67 -12.70
C GLY A 167 -1.40 31.56 -12.46
N LEU A 168 -2.24 32.27 -13.21
CA LEU A 168 -3.69 32.20 -13.13
C LEU A 168 -4.29 31.62 -14.40
N LEU A 169 -5.33 30.82 -14.24
CA LEU A 169 -6.19 30.33 -15.31
C LEU A 169 -7.59 30.94 -15.10
N MET A 170 -8.09 31.66 -16.09
CA MET A 170 -9.42 32.24 -16.07
C MET A 170 -10.29 31.55 -17.11
N LEU A 171 -11.38 30.92 -16.65
CA LEU A 171 -12.35 30.22 -17.50
C LEU A 171 -13.61 31.08 -17.64
N TYR A 172 -13.97 31.40 -18.88
CA TYR A 172 -15.28 31.98 -19.19
C TYR A 172 -16.25 30.83 -19.37
N CYS A 173 -17.34 30.82 -18.61
CA CYS A 173 -18.27 29.73 -18.58
C CYS A 173 -19.70 30.23 -18.81
N ASP A 174 -20.43 29.51 -19.66
CA ASP A 174 -21.82 29.72 -19.93
C ASP A 174 -22.68 28.68 -19.20
N LEU A 175 -23.90 29.06 -18.82
CA LEU A 175 -24.90 28.14 -18.28
C LEU A 175 -25.17 27.04 -19.30
N ASP A 176 -25.19 25.78 -18.85
CA ASP A 176 -25.47 24.63 -19.70
C ASP A 176 -26.61 23.77 -19.10
N THR A 177 -27.08 22.80 -19.85
CA THR A 177 -28.17 21.92 -19.44
C THR A 177 -27.61 20.73 -18.65
N ILE A 178 -28.25 20.38 -17.53
CA ILE A 178 -27.96 19.15 -16.80
C ILE A 178 -28.46 17.96 -17.65
N THR A 179 -27.61 16.95 -17.81
CA THR A 179 -27.88 15.73 -18.59
C THR A 179 -28.06 14.52 -17.66
N ALA A 180 -28.56 13.41 -18.20
CA ALA A 180 -28.74 12.18 -17.43
C ALA A 180 -27.42 11.53 -16.96
N SER A 181 -26.30 11.84 -17.63
CA SER A 181 -24.97 11.35 -17.25
C SER A 181 -24.31 12.21 -16.16
N ASP A 182 -24.91 13.31 -15.74
CA ASP A 182 -24.38 14.19 -14.72
C ASP A 182 -24.74 13.68 -13.30
N ASP A 183 -23.76 13.61 -12.41
CA ASP A 183 -23.98 13.39 -10.99
C ASP A 183 -24.11 14.74 -10.27
N VAL A 184 -25.35 15.21 -10.16
CA VAL A 184 -25.66 16.50 -9.54
C VAL A 184 -25.40 16.49 -8.03
N VAL A 185 -25.52 15.34 -7.37
CA VAL A 185 -25.33 15.20 -5.91
C VAL A 185 -23.85 15.35 -5.56
N ASN A 186 -22.98 14.70 -6.31
CA ASN A 186 -21.54 14.79 -6.13
C ASN A 186 -20.89 15.93 -6.93
N GLU A 187 -21.70 16.73 -7.64
CA GLU A 187 -21.24 17.86 -8.47
C GLU A 187 -20.22 17.45 -9.56
N VAL A 188 -20.47 16.31 -10.24
CA VAL A 188 -19.60 15.79 -11.30
C VAL A 188 -20.35 15.79 -12.63
N ALA A 189 -19.91 16.60 -13.57
CA ALA A 189 -20.44 16.58 -14.92
C ALA A 189 -19.94 15.32 -15.67
N ASN A 190 -20.82 14.74 -16.50
CA ASN A 190 -20.50 13.60 -17.34
C ASN A 190 -19.98 12.37 -16.54
N ALA A 191 -20.45 12.17 -15.31
CA ALA A 191 -20.02 11.06 -14.45
C ALA A 191 -20.38 9.70 -15.08
N GLY A 192 -21.56 9.60 -15.69
CA GLY A 192 -22.05 8.39 -16.35
C GLY A 192 -21.41 8.09 -17.70
N ASP A 193 -20.66 9.02 -18.28
CA ASP A 193 -19.99 8.82 -19.58
C ASP A 193 -18.70 7.97 -19.43
N TYR A 194 -18.18 7.84 -18.22
CA TYR A 194 -16.89 7.18 -17.93
C TYR A 194 -17.04 6.22 -16.74
N VAL A 195 -17.63 5.05 -16.99
CA VAL A 195 -17.79 4.01 -15.96
C VAL A 195 -16.65 3.01 -16.09
N TYR A 196 -15.72 3.08 -15.15
CA TYR A 196 -14.66 2.07 -15.01
C TYR A 196 -15.12 0.91 -14.14
N THR A 197 -14.73 -0.30 -14.54
CA THR A 197 -14.80 -1.50 -13.71
C THR A 197 -13.45 -2.18 -13.70
N LEU A 198 -13.09 -2.79 -12.58
CA LEU A 198 -11.89 -3.60 -12.41
C LEU A 198 -12.35 -5.00 -11.99
N GLU A 199 -11.72 -6.02 -12.52
CA GLU A 199 -12.02 -7.43 -12.25
C GLU A 199 -10.71 -8.18 -12.07
N ILE A 200 -10.59 -8.94 -10.97
CA ILE A 200 -9.50 -9.90 -10.74
C ILE A 200 -9.90 -11.21 -11.44
N THR A 201 -9.27 -11.48 -12.58
CA THR A 201 -9.63 -12.65 -13.42
C THR A 201 -9.11 -13.98 -12.87
N SER A 202 -8.31 -13.94 -11.80
CA SER A 202 -7.84 -15.12 -11.06
C SER A 202 -8.95 -15.77 -10.20
N GLY A 203 -10.14 -15.16 -10.11
CA GLY A 203 -11.30 -15.61 -9.34
C GLY A 203 -11.49 -14.87 -8.02
N ASP A 204 -12.58 -15.19 -7.31
CA ASP A 204 -12.96 -14.54 -6.05
C ASP A 204 -12.17 -15.09 -4.84
N SER A 205 -11.57 -16.29 -4.99
CA SER A 205 -10.73 -16.91 -3.96
C SER A 205 -9.65 -17.82 -4.56
N ALA A 206 -8.54 -17.97 -3.85
CA ALA A 206 -7.46 -18.87 -4.23
C ALA A 206 -6.83 -19.52 -3.00
N ASN A 207 -6.47 -20.82 -3.14
CA ASN A 207 -5.70 -21.54 -2.14
C ASN A 207 -4.24 -21.61 -2.55
N ILE A 208 -3.35 -21.31 -1.62
CA ILE A 208 -1.92 -21.34 -1.84
C ILE A 208 -1.23 -21.95 -0.62
N GLN A 209 -0.20 -22.77 -0.83
CA GLN A 209 0.57 -23.33 0.26
C GLN A 209 1.63 -22.35 0.74
N GLU A 210 1.89 -22.34 2.04
CA GLU A 210 2.97 -21.53 2.66
C GLU A 210 4.29 -21.69 1.92
N GLY A 211 4.96 -20.56 1.63
CA GLY A 211 6.19 -20.48 0.86
C GLY A 211 6.00 -20.42 -0.66
N ASN A 212 4.82 -20.63 -1.19
CA ASN A 212 4.52 -20.54 -2.62
C ASN A 212 4.06 -19.13 -3.02
N THR A 213 4.03 -18.89 -4.34
CA THR A 213 3.58 -17.64 -4.95
C THR A 213 2.39 -17.85 -5.89
N LEU A 214 1.56 -16.82 -6.06
CA LEU A 214 0.43 -16.78 -6.99
C LEU A 214 0.43 -15.45 -7.74
N GLN A 215 0.43 -15.48 -9.07
CA GLN A 215 0.26 -14.27 -9.88
C GLN A 215 -1.22 -13.95 -10.04
N LEU A 216 -1.64 -12.78 -9.56
CA LEU A 216 -2.96 -12.22 -9.86
C LEU A 216 -2.96 -11.58 -11.24
N THR A 217 -4.07 -11.73 -11.94
CA THR A 217 -4.33 -11.07 -13.22
C THR A 217 -5.57 -10.21 -13.09
N THR A 218 -5.53 -9.00 -13.67
CA THR A 218 -6.62 -8.03 -13.60
C THR A 218 -7.02 -7.54 -14.98
N VAL A 219 -8.27 -7.17 -15.13
CA VAL A 219 -8.80 -6.53 -16.35
C VAL A 219 -9.54 -5.27 -15.94
N VAL A 220 -9.17 -4.14 -16.56
CA VAL A 220 -9.87 -2.87 -16.44
C VAL A 220 -10.72 -2.64 -17.67
N LYS A 221 -11.99 -2.25 -17.46
CA LYS A 221 -12.91 -1.94 -18.55
C LYS A 221 -13.46 -0.52 -18.37
N LEU A 222 -13.58 0.23 -19.46
CA LEU A 222 -14.30 1.50 -19.55
C LEU A 222 -15.57 1.27 -20.37
N ASN A 223 -16.74 1.50 -19.77
CA ASN A 223 -18.04 1.26 -20.41
C ASN A 223 -18.13 -0.15 -21.04
N GLY A 224 -17.56 -1.17 -20.36
CA GLY A 224 -17.53 -2.56 -20.82
C GLY A 224 -16.41 -2.91 -21.80
N ASN A 225 -15.64 -1.95 -22.33
CA ASN A 225 -14.52 -2.20 -23.23
C ASN A 225 -13.20 -2.24 -22.44
N ILE A 226 -12.35 -3.23 -22.74
CA ILE A 226 -11.04 -3.39 -22.09
C ILE A 226 -10.15 -2.18 -22.42
N VAL A 227 -9.50 -1.63 -21.39
CA VAL A 227 -8.49 -0.57 -21.48
C VAL A 227 -7.21 -1.01 -20.78
N THR A 228 -6.06 -0.57 -21.31
CA THR A 228 -4.73 -0.98 -20.85
C THR A 228 -3.85 0.17 -20.37
N ASP A 229 -4.39 1.38 -20.38
CA ASP A 229 -3.69 2.63 -20.01
C ASP A 229 -3.85 2.99 -18.53
N LYS A 230 -4.51 2.14 -17.74
CA LYS A 230 -4.76 2.36 -16.32
C LYS A 230 -3.83 1.53 -15.45
N THR A 231 -3.30 2.17 -14.42
CA THR A 231 -2.45 1.52 -13.42
C THR A 231 -3.33 0.92 -12.32
N VAL A 232 -3.13 -0.37 -12.06
CA VAL A 232 -3.75 -1.09 -10.94
C VAL A 232 -2.75 -1.16 -9.79
N THR A 233 -3.23 -0.93 -8.58
CA THR A 233 -2.45 -1.03 -7.34
C THR A 233 -3.07 -2.11 -6.46
N PHE A 234 -2.23 -2.83 -5.72
CA PHE A 234 -2.66 -3.91 -4.84
C PHE A 234 -2.37 -3.58 -3.38
N SER A 235 -3.23 -4.07 -2.49
CA SER A 235 -3.02 -4.02 -1.05
C SER A 235 -3.51 -5.30 -0.39
N CYS A 236 -2.85 -5.72 0.69
CA CYS A 236 -3.28 -6.86 1.51
C CYS A 236 -3.66 -6.36 2.90
N ASP A 237 -4.78 -6.85 3.43
CA ASP A 237 -5.28 -6.50 4.76
C ASP A 237 -4.46 -7.14 5.90
N ASN A 238 -3.82 -8.29 5.63
CA ASN A 238 -2.98 -8.99 6.60
C ASN A 238 -1.63 -9.45 6.01
N PRO A 239 -0.60 -8.58 5.98
CA PRO A 239 0.71 -8.90 5.41
C PRO A 239 1.49 -10.00 6.16
N SER A 240 1.04 -10.44 7.33
CA SER A 240 1.65 -11.58 8.05
C SER A 240 1.21 -12.94 7.48
N ILE A 241 0.09 -13.00 6.77
CA ILE A 241 -0.44 -14.21 6.13
C ILE A 241 0.04 -14.29 4.68
N ALA A 242 -0.13 -13.20 3.91
CA ALA A 242 0.40 -13.10 2.56
C ALA A 242 0.77 -11.65 2.24
N SER A 243 1.77 -11.47 1.39
CA SER A 243 2.14 -10.16 0.83
C SER A 243 1.83 -10.12 -0.67
N VAL A 244 1.59 -8.94 -1.20
CA VAL A 244 1.41 -8.72 -2.65
C VAL A 244 2.32 -7.59 -3.10
N ASP A 245 2.97 -7.73 -4.24
CA ASP A 245 3.81 -6.70 -4.85
C ASP A 245 3.00 -5.80 -5.81
N GLU A 246 3.67 -4.78 -6.36
CA GLU A 246 3.08 -3.84 -7.31
C GLU A 246 2.62 -4.48 -8.64
N ASN A 247 3.14 -5.68 -8.97
CA ASN A 247 2.77 -6.43 -10.17
C ASN A 247 1.65 -7.46 -9.89
N GLY A 248 1.14 -7.53 -8.66
CA GLY A 248 0.13 -8.50 -8.26
C GLY A 248 0.65 -9.89 -7.97
N LEU A 249 1.96 -10.05 -7.74
CA LEU A 249 2.53 -11.32 -7.29
C LEU A 249 2.31 -11.50 -5.79
N VAL A 250 1.47 -12.45 -5.43
CA VAL A 250 1.17 -12.83 -4.04
C VAL A 250 2.21 -13.83 -3.55
N THR A 251 2.74 -13.62 -2.35
CA THR A 251 3.62 -14.56 -1.66
C THR A 251 2.97 -15.02 -0.35
N ALA A 252 2.75 -16.32 -0.19
CA ALA A 252 2.19 -16.93 1.01
C ALA A 252 3.27 -17.00 2.12
N ILE A 253 2.97 -16.45 3.30
CA ILE A 253 3.92 -16.31 4.41
C ILE A 253 3.59 -17.26 5.56
N SER A 254 2.35 -17.32 5.99
CA SER A 254 1.91 -18.21 7.06
C SER A 254 0.46 -18.65 6.86
N ALA A 255 0.10 -19.81 7.41
CA ALA A 255 -1.26 -20.33 7.30
C ALA A 255 -2.31 -19.36 7.87
N GLY A 256 -3.41 -19.19 7.14
CA GLY A 256 -4.48 -18.28 7.50
C GLY A 256 -5.25 -17.79 6.28
N GLU A 257 -6.08 -16.79 6.47
CA GLU A 257 -6.89 -16.16 5.42
C GLU A 257 -6.66 -14.66 5.42
N CYS A 258 -6.50 -14.07 4.24
CA CYS A 258 -6.40 -12.62 4.06
C CYS A 258 -7.08 -12.20 2.75
N MET A 259 -7.42 -10.91 2.66
CA MET A 259 -8.01 -10.31 1.48
C MET A 259 -6.99 -9.43 0.76
N ILE A 260 -6.90 -9.60 -0.56
CA ILE A 260 -6.14 -8.71 -1.41
C ILE A 260 -7.12 -7.87 -2.21
N THR A 261 -6.98 -6.55 -2.12
CA THR A 261 -7.74 -5.58 -2.88
C THR A 261 -6.89 -5.06 -4.03
N ALA A 262 -7.41 -5.17 -5.25
CA ALA A 262 -6.89 -4.49 -6.43
C ALA A 262 -7.74 -3.25 -6.69
N TYR A 263 -7.13 -2.08 -6.94
CA TYR A 263 -7.85 -0.83 -7.21
C TYR A 263 -7.12 0.03 -8.22
N LEU A 264 -7.86 0.92 -8.90
CA LEU A 264 -7.26 1.89 -9.82
C LEU A 264 -6.49 2.97 -9.07
N ALA A 265 -5.25 3.22 -9.44
CA ALA A 265 -4.38 4.20 -8.79
C ALA A 265 -4.95 5.64 -8.81
N ASP A 266 -5.65 6.00 -9.89
CA ASP A 266 -6.27 7.33 -10.09
C ASP A 266 -7.73 7.40 -9.61
N ASN A 267 -8.38 6.26 -9.32
CA ASN A 267 -9.74 6.18 -8.78
C ASN A 267 -9.92 4.95 -7.86
N PRO A 268 -9.51 5.02 -6.58
CA PRO A 268 -9.56 3.90 -5.64
C PRO A 268 -10.98 3.39 -5.30
N GLN A 269 -12.04 4.09 -5.76
CA GLN A 269 -13.43 3.60 -5.62
C GLN A 269 -13.76 2.49 -6.64
N VAL A 270 -12.92 2.32 -7.66
CA VAL A 270 -13.01 1.21 -8.62
C VAL A 270 -12.02 0.15 -8.17
N TYR A 271 -12.53 -0.89 -7.55
CA TYR A 271 -11.72 -1.96 -6.96
C TYR A 271 -12.41 -3.32 -7.10
N ASP A 272 -11.64 -4.36 -6.89
CA ASP A 272 -12.10 -5.74 -6.74
C ASP A 272 -11.27 -6.45 -5.67
N ILE A 273 -11.80 -7.54 -5.10
CA ILE A 273 -11.23 -8.22 -3.94
C ILE A 273 -11.14 -9.72 -4.23
N ILE A 274 -10.00 -10.32 -3.84
CA ILE A 274 -9.82 -11.78 -3.82
C ILE A 274 -9.44 -12.24 -2.41
N THR A 275 -10.05 -13.33 -1.97
CA THR A 275 -9.69 -14.01 -0.73
C THR A 275 -8.55 -15.01 -0.97
N ILE A 276 -7.46 -14.88 -0.24
CA ILE A 276 -6.33 -15.81 -0.28
C ILE A 276 -6.35 -16.69 0.98
N VAL A 277 -6.42 -17.99 0.78
CA VAL A 277 -6.34 -18.99 1.86
C VAL A 277 -4.97 -19.65 1.79
N VAL A 278 -4.14 -19.38 2.79
CA VAL A 278 -2.81 -19.99 2.91
C VAL A 278 -2.90 -21.24 3.76
N THR A 279 -2.51 -22.38 3.19
CA THR A 279 -2.44 -23.66 3.89
C THR A 279 -1.04 -23.91 4.42
N ALA A 280 -0.94 -24.43 5.66
CA ALA A 280 0.34 -24.76 6.25
C ALA A 280 1.08 -25.86 5.48
N LEU A 281 2.40 -25.83 5.56
CA LEU A 281 3.20 -26.97 5.10
C LEU A 281 2.87 -28.21 5.93
N PRO A 282 2.79 -29.41 5.30
CA PRO A 282 2.64 -30.64 6.05
C PRO A 282 3.78 -30.79 7.06
N GLN A 283 3.42 -30.93 8.33
CA GLN A 283 4.39 -31.23 9.37
C GLN A 283 4.64 -32.73 9.44
N HIS A 284 5.89 -33.14 9.36
CA HIS A 284 6.32 -34.52 9.48
C HIS A 284 6.89 -34.77 10.87
N ASN A 285 6.42 -35.85 11.53
CA ASN A 285 6.97 -36.31 12.80
C ASN A 285 7.44 -37.77 12.60
N TYR A 286 8.67 -37.91 12.19
CA TYR A 286 9.28 -39.20 11.90
C TYR A 286 9.69 -39.88 13.19
N ALA A 287 9.34 -41.17 13.31
CA ALA A 287 9.74 -42.01 14.40
C ALA A 287 10.07 -43.44 13.91
N VAL A 288 10.87 -44.16 14.67
CA VAL A 288 11.11 -45.57 14.42
C VAL A 288 11.07 -46.38 15.73
N THR A 289 10.44 -47.50 15.69
CA THR A 289 10.33 -48.41 16.84
C THR A 289 10.95 -49.77 16.52
N ILE A 290 11.56 -50.42 17.52
CA ILE A 290 12.08 -51.78 17.40
C ILE A 290 11.13 -52.73 18.13
N SER A 291 10.76 -53.83 17.48
CA SER A 291 10.00 -54.91 18.07
C SER A 291 10.81 -56.22 18.06
N GLY A 292 10.63 -57.01 19.09
CA GLY A 292 11.33 -58.29 19.25
C GLY A 292 11.40 -58.75 20.70
N SER A 293 12.17 -59.81 20.98
CA SER A 293 12.32 -60.34 22.33
C SER A 293 13.21 -59.44 23.20
N THR A 294 12.80 -59.11 24.40
CA THR A 294 13.61 -58.37 25.39
C THR A 294 14.73 -59.20 25.99
N SER A 295 14.83 -60.46 25.64
CA SER A 295 15.92 -61.35 26.11
C SER A 295 16.31 -62.40 25.07
N ILE A 296 17.57 -62.75 25.04
CA ILE A 296 18.15 -63.82 24.22
C ILE A 296 18.88 -64.78 25.13
N VAL A 297 18.66 -66.09 24.98
CA VAL A 297 19.45 -67.13 25.66
C VAL A 297 20.87 -67.14 25.08
N LYS A 298 21.89 -67.21 25.96
CA LYS A 298 23.29 -67.22 25.50
C LYS A 298 23.51 -68.22 24.33
N THR A 299 24.34 -67.85 23.38
CA THR A 299 24.65 -68.58 22.12
C THR A 299 23.48 -68.76 21.14
N LYS A 300 22.29 -68.29 21.46
CA LYS A 300 21.10 -68.33 20.58
C LYS A 300 20.92 -67.00 19.82
N THR A 301 19.99 -66.99 18.92
CA THR A 301 19.64 -65.85 18.05
C THR A 301 18.20 -65.41 18.32
N ALA A 302 17.92 -64.14 18.06
CA ALA A 302 16.55 -63.59 17.99
C ALA A 302 16.49 -62.58 16.82
N THR A 303 15.29 -62.51 16.22
CA THR A 303 15.01 -61.55 15.15
C THR A 303 14.29 -60.36 15.71
N TYR A 304 14.67 -59.18 15.22
CA TYR A 304 14.09 -57.89 15.55
C TYR A 304 13.62 -57.20 14.25
N THR A 305 12.52 -56.46 14.39
CA THR A 305 11.93 -55.73 13.27
C THR A 305 11.83 -54.26 13.62
N ALA A 306 12.20 -53.39 12.70
CA ALA A 306 11.97 -51.96 12.79
C ALA A 306 10.70 -51.56 12.06
N THR A 307 9.97 -50.59 12.61
CA THR A 307 8.84 -49.94 11.95
C THR A 307 9.04 -48.47 11.98
N PHE A 308 9.15 -47.87 10.78
CA PHE A 308 9.26 -46.42 10.59
C PHE A 308 7.87 -45.81 10.40
N THR A 309 7.63 -44.69 11.01
CA THR A 309 6.35 -43.97 10.93
C THR A 309 6.57 -42.47 10.69
N ASP A 310 5.63 -41.84 10.00
CA ASP A 310 5.46 -40.40 9.93
C ASP A 310 4.07 -40.06 10.50
N ASN A 311 4.01 -39.21 11.51
CA ASN A 311 2.78 -38.87 12.21
C ASN A 311 2.01 -40.11 12.69
N GLY A 312 2.75 -41.19 13.05
CA GLY A 312 2.18 -42.45 13.50
C GLY A 312 1.73 -43.40 12.39
N LEU A 313 1.77 -43.00 11.13
CA LEU A 313 1.45 -43.85 9.97
C LEU A 313 2.71 -44.55 9.45
N PRO A 314 2.68 -45.86 9.10
CA PRO A 314 3.83 -46.56 8.57
C PRO A 314 4.35 -45.94 7.26
N ILE A 315 5.67 -45.79 7.17
CA ILE A 315 6.37 -45.33 5.98
C ILE A 315 7.42 -46.36 5.54
N THR A 316 7.81 -46.29 4.26
CA THR A 316 8.84 -47.15 3.69
C THR A 316 10.19 -46.47 3.83
N GLU A 317 11.07 -47.00 4.68
CA GLU A 317 12.46 -46.60 4.90
C GLU A 317 13.33 -47.81 4.98
N GLU A 318 14.59 -47.75 4.54
CA GLU A 318 15.57 -48.80 4.73
C GLU A 318 16.27 -48.68 6.08
N SER A 319 16.38 -49.78 6.83
CA SER A 319 16.96 -49.80 8.17
C SER A 319 18.44 -50.18 8.20
N PHE A 320 19.17 -49.58 9.16
CA PHE A 320 20.50 -49.98 9.53
C PHE A 320 20.52 -50.18 11.07
N PHE A 321 20.68 -51.45 11.49
CA PHE A 321 20.76 -51.82 12.92
C PHE A 321 22.21 -51.80 13.38
N TYR A 322 22.42 -51.42 14.65
CA TYR A 322 23.71 -51.50 15.33
C TYR A 322 23.49 -51.79 16.83
N ILE A 323 24.52 -52.39 17.47
CA ILE A 323 24.48 -52.79 18.87
C ILE A 323 25.55 -52.03 19.65
N THR A 324 25.19 -51.60 20.88
CA THR A 324 26.09 -51.03 21.88
C THR A 324 26.06 -51.80 23.18
N ALA A 325 27.00 -51.55 24.07
CA ALA A 325 26.94 -51.98 25.44
C ALA A 325 25.72 -51.34 26.16
N ASP A 326 25.41 -51.69 27.37
CA ASP A 326 24.28 -51.20 28.16
C ASP A 326 24.36 -49.71 28.46
N ASP A 327 25.55 -49.11 28.35
CA ASP A 327 25.77 -47.65 28.43
C ASP A 327 25.17 -46.88 27.21
N GLY A 328 24.89 -47.57 26.11
CA GLY A 328 24.34 -47.00 24.87
C GLY A 328 25.37 -46.37 23.94
N VAL A 329 26.63 -46.44 24.26
CA VAL A 329 27.73 -45.76 23.51
C VAL A 329 28.88 -46.72 23.15
N SER A 330 29.37 -47.50 24.15
CA SER A 330 30.54 -48.36 23.95
C SER A 330 30.23 -49.58 23.07
N THR A 331 31.22 -50.07 22.35
CA THR A 331 31.09 -51.34 21.63
C THR A 331 30.96 -52.50 22.61
N THR A 332 30.32 -53.60 22.20
CA THR A 332 30.08 -54.76 23.01
C THR A 332 30.48 -56.06 22.33
N THR A 333 30.91 -57.05 23.11
CA THR A 333 31.14 -58.43 22.67
C THR A 333 30.07 -59.39 23.20
N LEU A 334 29.09 -58.83 23.95
CA LEU A 334 28.02 -59.66 24.55
C LEU A 334 26.99 -60.12 23.50
N ALA A 335 26.84 -59.39 22.44
CA ALA A 335 26.02 -59.77 21.28
C ALA A 335 26.56 -59.15 19.99
N THR A 336 26.23 -59.76 18.85
CA THR A 336 26.55 -59.24 17.49
C THR A 336 25.35 -59.34 16.57
N ILE A 337 25.28 -58.47 15.58
CA ILE A 337 24.32 -58.62 14.49
C ILE A 337 24.90 -59.67 13.52
N GLN A 338 24.16 -60.80 13.37
CA GLN A 338 24.56 -61.91 12.52
C GLN A 338 24.18 -61.59 11.07
N SER A 339 23.03 -61.02 10.84
CA SER A 339 22.54 -60.56 9.55
C SER A 339 21.53 -59.44 9.72
N GLN A 340 21.37 -58.60 8.71
CA GLN A 340 20.26 -57.63 8.63
C GLN A 340 19.78 -57.52 7.19
N ASP A 341 18.49 -57.29 7.05
CA ASP A 341 17.83 -57.00 5.79
C ASP A 341 17.27 -55.54 5.88
N PRO A 342 17.93 -54.59 5.17
CA PRO A 342 17.49 -53.19 5.21
C PRO A 342 16.11 -52.97 4.62
N ILE A 343 15.73 -53.75 3.60
CA ILE A 343 14.42 -53.59 2.89
C ILE A 343 13.29 -54.19 3.70
N ALA A 344 13.50 -55.41 4.29
CA ALA A 344 12.52 -56.03 5.19
C ALA A 344 12.52 -55.43 6.59
N ASN A 345 13.43 -54.47 6.86
CA ASN A 345 13.59 -53.81 8.17
C ASN A 345 13.77 -54.80 9.34
N THR A 346 14.59 -55.84 9.11
CA THR A 346 14.82 -56.87 10.12
C THR A 346 16.32 -57.07 10.38
N CYS A 347 16.62 -57.51 11.61
CA CYS A 347 17.98 -57.99 11.90
C CYS A 347 17.92 -59.24 12.81
N VAL A 348 18.95 -60.10 12.69
CA VAL A 348 19.16 -61.24 13.55
C VAL A 348 20.31 -60.94 14.49
N VAL A 349 20.04 -60.89 15.78
CA VAL A 349 21.03 -60.68 16.85
C VAL A 349 21.39 -62.02 17.42
N LYS A 350 22.70 -62.32 17.52
CA LYS A 350 23.29 -63.52 18.15
C LYS A 350 23.87 -63.14 19.50
N ALA A 351 23.42 -63.78 20.54
CA ALA A 351 24.00 -63.63 21.90
C ALA A 351 25.33 -64.35 22.04
N GLY A 352 26.28 -63.72 22.69
CA GLY A 352 27.52 -64.32 23.11
C GLY A 352 27.37 -65.35 24.23
N SER A 353 28.45 -65.81 24.82
CA SER A 353 28.50 -66.80 25.94
C SER A 353 28.37 -66.14 27.31
N THR A 354 28.54 -64.84 27.42
CA THR A 354 28.57 -64.08 28.70
C THR A 354 27.20 -63.43 28.96
N LEU A 355 26.74 -63.41 30.20
CA LEU A 355 25.49 -62.80 30.60
C LEU A 355 25.65 -61.29 30.71
N GLY A 356 24.56 -60.54 30.43
CA GLY A 356 24.58 -59.08 30.53
C GLY A 356 23.46 -58.42 29.78
N TYR A 357 23.62 -57.13 29.48
CA TYR A 357 22.66 -56.35 28.73
C TYR A 357 23.37 -55.67 27.58
N VAL A 358 22.65 -55.52 26.49
CA VAL A 358 23.03 -54.77 25.30
C VAL A 358 21.90 -53.87 24.87
N LYS A 359 22.18 -52.83 24.11
CA LYS A 359 21.19 -51.98 23.46
C LYS A 359 21.24 -52.13 21.95
N LEU A 360 20.11 -52.46 21.37
CA LEU A 360 19.91 -52.48 19.89
C LEU A 360 19.32 -51.14 19.46
N TRP A 361 19.90 -50.60 18.43
CA TRP A 361 19.46 -49.36 17.82
C TRP A 361 19.16 -49.61 16.33
N VAL A 362 18.29 -48.76 15.79
CA VAL A 362 18.05 -48.72 14.34
C VAL A 362 18.01 -47.29 13.88
N LYS A 363 18.52 -47.03 12.69
CA LYS A 363 18.39 -45.77 11.99
C LYS A 363 18.03 -46.01 10.55
N ASN A 364 17.45 -45.00 9.86
CA ASN A 364 17.31 -45.09 8.41
C ASN A 364 18.68 -44.91 7.72
N THR A 365 18.80 -45.24 6.44
CA THR A 365 20.05 -45.13 5.69
C THR A 365 20.64 -43.74 5.67
N ALA A 366 19.78 -42.70 5.65
CA ALA A 366 20.21 -41.30 5.73
C ALA A 366 20.68 -40.87 7.14
N GLY A 367 20.38 -41.65 8.19
CA GLY A 367 20.72 -41.35 9.58
C GLY A 367 19.90 -40.21 10.21
N THR A 368 18.80 -39.81 9.58
CA THR A 368 17.91 -38.73 10.05
C THR A 368 16.85 -39.18 11.02
N ILE A 369 16.48 -40.47 10.98
CA ILE A 369 15.51 -41.11 11.86
C ILE A 369 16.25 -42.17 12.66
N ILE A 370 16.28 -42.04 14.00
CA ILE A 370 17.02 -42.93 14.90
C ILE A 370 16.05 -43.38 16.01
N SER A 371 16.08 -44.71 16.35
CA SER A 371 15.23 -45.24 17.43
C SER A 371 15.73 -44.83 18.81
N GLU A 372 14.82 -44.92 19.79
CA GLU A 372 15.20 -45.15 21.17
C GLU A 372 15.89 -46.53 21.28
N PRO A 373 16.79 -46.71 22.27
CA PRO A 373 17.52 -47.96 22.44
C PRO A 373 16.60 -49.10 22.92
N PHE A 374 16.58 -50.22 22.21
CA PHE A 374 15.88 -51.42 22.65
C PHE A 374 16.83 -52.27 23.46
N ARG A 375 16.58 -52.35 24.79
CA ARG A 375 17.42 -53.08 25.74
C ARG A 375 17.16 -54.58 25.68
N ILE A 376 18.20 -55.39 25.51
CA ILE A 376 18.15 -56.86 25.37
C ILE A 376 18.99 -57.48 26.50
N GLN A 377 18.39 -58.41 27.24
CA GLN A 377 19.06 -59.20 28.26
C GLN A 377 19.63 -60.50 27.65
N ILE A 378 20.88 -60.80 27.91
CA ILE A 378 21.45 -62.11 27.60
C ILE A 378 21.43 -62.93 28.89
N LYS A 379 20.67 -64.03 28.85
CA LYS A 379 20.36 -64.88 30.03
C LYS A 379 20.69 -66.35 29.82
N ASN A 380 20.71 -67.12 30.90
CA ASN A 380 20.75 -68.58 30.84
C ASN A 380 19.43 -69.21 30.42
N ILE A 381 19.44 -70.50 30.07
CA ILE A 381 18.22 -71.23 29.75
C ILE A 381 17.25 -71.35 30.96
N PHE A 382 17.83 -71.31 32.20
CA PHE A 382 17.09 -71.40 33.47
C PHE A 382 17.59 -70.29 34.41
#